data_053de140351fd7678369b3b4461dad7e
#
_entry.id   053de140351fd7678369b3b4461dad7e
#
_cell.length_a   1.000
_cell.length_b   1.000
_cell.length_c   1.000
_cell.angle_alpha   90.00
_cell.angle_beta   90.00
_cell.angle_gamma   90.00
#
_symmetry.space_group_name_H-M   'P 1'
#
loop_
_entity.id
_entity.type
_entity.pdbx_description
1 polymer ?
#
loop_
_entity_poly.entity_id
_entity_poly.type
_entity_poly.pdbx_seq_one_letter_code
_entity_poly.pdbx_strand_id
1 'polypeptide(L)'
;MTITVEVPDPLFEELAESPEALGREIRLAAAIHLYSRGLVSQGKGAEIAGLNRWDFIQALGRAEVPACQVTSEELTEEVERAYQAHRQRVATHPPDQDRTD
;
A
#
# COMPACT_ATOMS: atom_id res chain seq x y z
N MET A 1 5.86 9.40 13.93
CA MET A 1 6.45 10.59 13.31
C MET A 1 5.40 11.33 12.52
N THR A 2 5.41 12.64 12.60
CA THR A 2 4.43 13.46 11.90
C THR A 2 5.16 14.42 10.97
N ILE A 3 4.67 14.54 9.76
CA ILE A 3 5.22 15.44 8.77
C ILE A 3 4.15 16.42 8.37
N THR A 4 4.50 17.69 8.33
CA THR A 4 3.56 18.74 7.96
C THR A 4 3.86 19.19 6.52
N VAL A 5 2.81 19.23 5.71
CA VAL A 5 2.91 19.62 4.31
C VAL A 5 1.97 20.78 4.07
N GLU A 6 2.48 21.83 3.44
CA GLU A 6 1.66 22.99 3.10
C GLU A 6 1.07 22.83 1.73
N VAL A 7 -0.23 23.05 1.61
CA VAL A 7 -0.93 22.96 0.33
C VAL A 7 -1.64 24.28 0.11
N PRO A 8 -1.46 24.94 -1.05
CA PRO A 8 -2.16 26.20 -1.30
C PRO A 8 -3.67 26.02 -1.22
N ASP A 9 -4.33 27.01 -0.61
CA ASP A 9 -5.76 26.91 -0.40
C ASP A 9 -6.55 26.63 -1.67
N PRO A 10 -6.30 27.33 -2.78
CA PRO A 10 -7.08 27.05 -3.99
C PRO A 10 -6.93 25.60 -4.46
N LEU A 11 -5.73 25.05 -4.33
CA LEU A 11 -5.53 23.65 -4.71
C LEU A 11 -6.26 22.73 -3.79
N PHE A 12 -6.25 23.01 -2.49
CA PHE A 12 -6.95 22.19 -1.54
C PHE A 12 -8.44 22.13 -1.85
N GLU A 13 -9.03 23.26 -2.21
CA GLU A 13 -10.45 23.28 -2.50
C GLU A 13 -10.80 22.44 -3.71
N GLU A 14 -9.87 22.30 -4.64
CA GLU A 14 -10.12 21.49 -5.81
C GLU A 14 -9.87 20.01 -5.57
N LEU A 15 -8.98 19.69 -4.66
CA LEU A 15 -8.50 18.33 -4.54
C LEU A 15 -9.25 17.48 -3.51
N ALA A 16 -9.80 18.10 -2.49
CA ALA A 16 -10.35 17.31 -1.40
C ALA A 16 -11.44 18.06 -0.68
N GLU A 17 -12.26 17.30 0.02
CA GLU A 17 -13.35 17.86 0.79
C GLU A 17 -12.93 18.26 2.19
N SER A 18 -11.84 17.71 2.69
CA SER A 18 -11.42 17.98 4.05
C SER A 18 -9.92 17.78 4.15
N PRO A 19 -9.30 18.41 5.16
CA PRO A 19 -7.87 18.17 5.37
C PRO A 19 -7.55 16.70 5.61
N GLU A 20 -8.44 15.99 6.30
CA GLU A 20 -8.22 14.58 6.55
C GLU A 20 -8.24 13.77 5.26
N ALA A 21 -9.16 14.10 4.36
CA ALA A 21 -9.23 13.39 3.09
C ALA A 21 -7.98 13.67 2.26
N LEU A 22 -7.54 14.92 2.24
CA LEU A 22 -6.33 15.25 1.50
C LEU A 22 -5.12 14.57 2.09
N GLY A 23 -5.06 14.50 3.43
CA GLY A 23 -3.96 13.80 4.08
C GLY A 23 -3.88 12.36 3.68
N ARG A 24 -5.02 11.68 3.61
CA ARG A 24 -5.04 10.28 3.16
C ARG A 24 -4.58 10.16 1.72
N GLU A 25 -5.00 11.09 0.88
CA GLU A 25 -4.58 11.05 -0.52
C GLU A 25 -3.08 11.26 -0.66
N ILE A 26 -2.53 12.19 0.09
CA ILE A 26 -1.10 12.44 0.02
C ILE A 26 -0.32 11.23 0.52
N ARG A 27 -0.78 10.62 1.60
CA ARG A 27 -0.10 9.43 2.12
C ARG A 27 -0.13 8.29 1.10
N LEU A 28 -1.27 8.09 0.46
CA LEU A 28 -1.38 7.04 -0.55
C LEU A 28 -0.50 7.34 -1.74
N ALA A 29 -0.52 8.59 -2.21
CA ALA A 29 0.31 8.96 -3.36
C ALA A 29 1.79 8.77 -3.05
N ALA A 30 2.20 9.16 -1.84
CA ALA A 30 3.59 8.98 -1.45
C ALA A 30 3.96 7.50 -1.39
N ALA A 31 3.08 6.68 -0.84
CA ALA A 31 3.35 5.26 -0.73
C ALA A 31 3.47 4.61 -2.11
N ILE A 32 2.58 4.98 -3.01
CA ILE A 32 2.63 4.44 -4.37
C ILE A 32 3.92 4.88 -5.07
N HIS A 33 4.28 6.14 -4.92
CA HIS A 33 5.49 6.64 -5.55
C HIS A 33 6.73 5.92 -5.02
N LEU A 34 6.82 5.80 -3.70
CA LEU A 34 7.98 5.15 -3.10
C LEU A 34 8.05 3.68 -3.51
N TYR A 35 6.90 3.02 -3.56
CA TYR A 35 6.88 1.64 -4.00
C TYR A 35 7.30 1.52 -5.47
N SER A 36 6.81 2.43 -6.31
CA SER A 36 7.13 2.37 -7.73
C SER A 36 8.62 2.58 -7.98
N ARG A 37 9.30 3.26 -7.07
CA ARG A 37 10.74 3.45 -7.18
C ARG A 37 11.54 2.37 -6.48
N GLY A 38 10.87 1.38 -5.92
CA GLY A 38 11.57 0.30 -5.25
C GLY A 38 12.14 0.66 -3.90
N LEU A 39 11.67 1.75 -3.31
CA LEU A 39 12.21 2.20 -2.04
C LEU A 39 11.51 1.57 -0.85
N VAL A 40 10.31 1.06 -1.03
CA VAL A 40 9.59 0.38 0.05
C VAL A 40 8.94 -0.86 -0.52
N SER A 41 8.70 -1.84 0.36
CA SER A 41 7.99 -3.04 -0.01
C SER A 41 6.49 -2.78 -0.04
N GLN A 42 5.73 -3.76 -0.52
CA GLN A 42 4.28 -3.64 -0.49
C GLN A 42 3.75 -3.43 0.92
N GLY A 43 4.29 -4.18 1.87
CA GLY A 43 3.85 -4.05 3.24
C GLY A 43 4.15 -2.67 3.82
N LYS A 44 5.35 -2.17 3.56
CA LYS A 44 5.71 -0.85 4.04
C LYS A 44 4.89 0.22 3.33
N GLY A 45 4.66 0.07 2.04
CA GLY A 45 3.83 1.02 1.33
C GLY A 45 2.42 1.06 1.90
N ALA A 46 1.87 -0.10 2.21
CA ALA A 46 0.54 -0.15 2.81
C ALA A 46 0.52 0.56 4.15
N GLU A 47 1.56 0.38 4.96
CA GLU A 47 1.65 1.07 6.25
C GLU A 47 1.67 2.58 6.06
N ILE A 48 2.47 3.05 5.12
CA ILE A 48 2.56 4.49 4.86
C ILE A 48 1.19 5.02 4.44
N ALA A 49 0.48 4.28 3.61
CA ALA A 49 -0.83 4.69 3.13
C ALA A 49 -1.92 4.53 4.18
N GLY A 50 -1.66 3.80 5.26
CA GLY A 50 -2.69 3.54 6.24
C GLY A 50 -3.69 2.51 5.77
N LEU A 51 -3.28 1.61 4.89
CA LEU A 51 -4.15 0.59 4.31
C LEU A 51 -3.62 -0.78 4.65
N ASN A 52 -4.49 -1.79 4.55
CA ASN A 52 -3.99 -3.14 4.58
C ASN A 52 -3.38 -3.46 3.21
N ARG A 53 -2.73 -4.60 3.14
CA ARG A 53 -1.97 -4.94 1.96
C ARG A 53 -2.87 -5.10 0.74
N TRP A 54 -4.01 -5.73 0.93
CA TRP A 54 -4.94 -5.96 -0.17
C TRP A 54 -5.43 -4.65 -0.76
N ASP A 55 -5.84 -3.72 0.10
CA ASP A 55 -6.33 -2.44 -0.38
C ASP A 55 -5.23 -1.65 -1.07
N PHE A 56 -4.00 -1.76 -0.57
CA PHE A 56 -2.88 -1.08 -1.21
C PHE A 56 -2.63 -1.64 -2.60
N ILE A 57 -2.69 -2.96 -2.75
CA ILE A 57 -2.50 -3.58 -4.06
C ILE A 57 -3.58 -3.11 -5.03
N GLN A 58 -4.80 -2.99 -4.56
CA GLN A 58 -5.85 -2.46 -5.42
C GLN A 58 -5.61 -1.02 -5.81
N ALA A 59 -5.09 -0.23 -4.88
CA ALA A 59 -4.75 1.16 -5.19
C ALA A 59 -3.63 1.23 -6.23
N LEU A 60 -2.67 0.33 -6.14
CA LEU A 60 -1.62 0.27 -7.16
C LEU A 60 -2.22 -0.01 -8.53
N GLY A 61 -3.20 -0.91 -8.59
CA GLY A 61 -3.85 -1.21 -9.85
C GLY A 61 -4.56 -0.01 -10.43
N ARG A 62 -5.26 0.74 -9.59
CA ARG A 62 -5.95 1.92 -10.06
C ARG A 62 -4.98 2.99 -10.54
N ALA A 63 -3.81 3.04 -9.96
CA ALA A 63 -2.78 3.99 -10.37
C ALA A 63 -1.96 3.46 -11.54
N GLU A 64 -2.30 2.26 -12.02
CA GLU A 64 -1.60 1.62 -13.13
C GLU A 64 -0.15 1.35 -12.81
N VAL A 65 0.13 1.06 -11.54
CA VAL A 65 1.46 0.66 -11.12
C VAL A 65 1.42 -0.84 -10.88
N PRO A 66 2.18 -1.61 -11.63
CA PRO A 66 2.14 -3.06 -11.43
C PRO A 66 2.59 -3.44 -10.03
N ALA A 67 1.86 -4.33 -9.40
CA ALA A 67 2.20 -4.77 -8.06
C ALA A 67 3.51 -5.55 -8.05
N CYS A 68 3.94 -6.04 -9.19
CA CYS A 68 5.19 -6.76 -9.33
C CYS A 68 6.10 -6.05 -10.30
N GLN A 69 6.14 -4.73 -10.23
CA GLN A 69 6.92 -4.01 -11.21
C GLN A 69 8.42 -4.18 -11.00
N VAL A 70 8.84 -4.45 -9.80
CA VAL A 70 10.23 -4.81 -9.58
C VAL A 70 10.40 -6.21 -10.08
N THR A 71 11.12 -6.36 -11.17
CA THR A 71 11.22 -7.65 -11.82
C THR A 71 12.32 -8.51 -11.27
N SER A 72 12.97 -8.09 -10.22
CA SER A 72 14.06 -8.88 -9.68
C SER A 72 13.52 -10.20 -9.13
N GLU A 73 14.38 -11.20 -9.14
CA GLU A 73 14.02 -12.49 -8.58
C GLU A 73 13.73 -12.39 -7.10
N GLU A 74 14.36 -11.42 -6.44
CA GLU A 74 14.14 -11.24 -5.02
C GLU A 74 12.68 -10.91 -4.73
N LEU A 75 12.10 -10.04 -5.53
CA LEU A 75 10.71 -9.69 -5.31
C LEU A 75 9.80 -10.88 -5.57
N THR A 76 10.12 -11.64 -6.61
CA THR A 76 9.35 -12.83 -6.91
C THR A 76 9.39 -13.80 -5.75
N GLU A 77 10.56 -14.00 -5.17
CA GLU A 77 10.70 -14.87 -4.03
C GLU A 77 9.94 -14.35 -2.82
N GLU A 78 9.96 -13.05 -2.64
CA GLU A 78 9.25 -12.47 -1.51
C GLU A 78 7.76 -12.68 -1.64
N VAL A 79 7.21 -12.47 -2.81
CA VAL A 79 5.79 -12.68 -3.05
C VAL A 79 5.44 -14.15 -2.85
N GLU A 80 6.29 -15.02 -3.33
CA GLU A 80 6.04 -16.44 -3.19
C GLU A 80 6.07 -16.87 -1.73
N ARG A 81 7.03 -16.34 -0.97
CA ARG A 81 7.10 -16.68 0.45
C ARG A 81 5.86 -16.19 1.18
N ALA A 82 5.39 -15.00 0.84
CA ALA A 82 4.19 -14.48 1.48
C ALA A 82 2.98 -15.36 1.16
N TYR A 83 2.89 -15.81 -0.08
CA TYR A 83 1.81 -16.68 -0.48
C TYR A 83 1.87 -18.02 0.23
N GLN A 84 3.06 -18.58 0.33
CA GLN A 84 3.25 -19.85 1.04
C GLN A 84 2.90 -19.71 2.51
N ALA A 85 3.33 -18.62 3.13
CA ALA A 85 3.02 -18.41 4.54
C ALA A 85 1.50 -18.31 4.73
N HIS A 86 0.82 -17.64 3.82
CA HIS A 86 -0.61 -17.53 3.91
C HIS A 86 -1.28 -18.90 3.77
N ARG A 87 -0.81 -19.69 2.83
CA ARG A 87 -1.37 -21.03 2.64
C ARG A 87 -1.17 -21.89 3.88
N GLN A 88 -0.02 -21.79 4.51
CA GLN A 88 0.22 -22.55 5.72
C GLN A 88 -0.69 -22.12 6.84
N ARG A 89 -0.94 -20.83 6.95
CA ARG A 89 -1.86 -20.37 7.99
C ARG A 89 -3.27 -20.90 7.74
N VAL A 90 -3.70 -20.87 6.49
CA VAL A 90 -5.01 -21.38 6.16
C VAL A 90 -5.10 -22.87 6.48
N ALA A 91 -4.02 -23.60 6.24
CA ALA A 91 -4.02 -25.04 6.49
C ALA A 91 -4.04 -25.38 7.95
N THR A 92 -3.48 -24.52 8.81
CA THR A 92 -3.35 -24.83 10.22
C THR A 92 -4.36 -24.15 11.11
N HIS A 93 -5.11 -23.19 10.60
CA HIS A 93 -6.08 -22.43 11.40
C HIS A 93 -7.43 -22.47 10.72
N PRO A 94 -8.50 -22.36 11.49
CA PRO A 94 -9.83 -22.25 10.89
C PRO A 94 -9.89 -21.02 9.99
N PRO A 95 -10.65 -21.11 8.89
CA PRO A 95 -10.67 -20.00 7.95
C PRO A 95 -11.12 -18.68 8.54
N ASP A 96 -11.98 -18.73 9.55
CA ASP A 96 -12.46 -17.48 10.12
C ASP A 96 -11.41 -16.76 10.92
N GLN A 97 -10.28 -17.37 11.19
CA GLN A 97 -9.21 -16.71 11.91
C GLN A 97 -8.19 -16.07 11.02
N ASP A 98 -8.29 -16.28 9.75
CA ASP A 98 -7.27 -15.82 8.85
C ASP A 98 -7.56 -14.54 8.19
N ARG A 99 -8.66 -13.92 8.48
CA ARG A 99 -8.96 -12.78 7.76
C ARG A 99 -8.29 -11.60 8.20
N THR A 100 -7.60 -11.67 9.25
CA THR A 100 -6.98 -10.50 9.66
C THR A 100 -5.81 -10.13 8.89
N ASP A 101 -5.42 -10.63 8.13
CA ASP A 101 -4.33 -10.28 7.44
C ASP A 101 -4.34 -9.62 6.50
#